data_fea0f95de025139495f8f20cfbbee489
#
_entry.id   fea0f95de025139495f8f20cfbbee489
#
_cell.length_a   1.000
_cell.length_b   1.000
_cell.length_c   1.000
_cell.angle_alpha   90.00
_cell.angle_beta   90.00
_cell.angle_gamma   90.00
#
_symmetry.space_group_name_H-M   'P 1'
#
loop_
_entity.id
_entity.type
_entity.pdbx_description
1 polymer ?
#
loop_
_entity_poly.entity_id
_entity_poly.type
_entity_poly.pdbx_seq_one_letter_code
_entity_poly.pdbx_strand_id
1 'polypeptide(L)'
;MTNPAVTLEMFLRGKLGIAQGPIALHEPWITGNAWAYVKDCLDTAWVSTGGAYVTRLESMCADICNVAFAVATVNGTTALRAALQGLGVGPGDTVLCPALTFVATANAIVHTGAVPLFVDSELGTLGMDPEAVSDVLSSRCNFADGVLRHAATGLRVAAVVPMHVFGNPVDMDRLLEVCAAYDLPIVEDAAEALGSRYKGFPCGGLAKAGILSFNGNKIVTTGGGGMILTNDAELAHRVRHLTTTARVGKGWTFDHDQVGYNDRMPNLNAALGCAQLEELPRFLALKRNLAQQYADLFGSIFVRGSNAGESNAWLNALLLNDATERDSFLEDTNAKGIQTRPAWRLISDLPMYATAPRSGSLAVARDLVERIVNIPSSAQLLAGL
;
A
#
# COMPACT_ATOMS: atom_id res chain seq x y z
N MET A 1 3.59 -11.19 -33.11
CA MET A 1 2.99 -10.15 -32.25
C MET A 1 3.82 -8.90 -32.37
N THR A 2 3.22 -7.71 -32.40
CA THR A 2 3.94 -6.43 -32.43
C THR A 2 4.72 -6.29 -31.11
N ASN A 3 5.95 -5.74 -31.17
CA ASN A 3 6.78 -5.50 -29.97
C ASN A 3 6.00 -4.67 -28.95
N PRO A 4 5.83 -5.11 -27.68
CA PRO A 4 5.05 -4.40 -26.67
C PRO A 4 5.52 -2.96 -26.40
N ALA A 5 6.83 -2.68 -26.49
CA ALA A 5 7.38 -1.34 -26.30
C ALA A 5 6.96 -0.37 -27.42
N VAL A 6 6.96 -0.85 -28.68
CA VAL A 6 6.47 -0.07 -29.84
C VAL A 6 4.97 0.15 -29.70
N THR A 7 4.23 -0.86 -29.27
CA THR A 7 2.78 -0.77 -29.05
C THR A 7 2.45 0.29 -28.00
N LEU A 8 3.17 0.32 -26.87
CA LEU A 8 3.01 1.33 -25.81
C LEU A 8 3.28 2.74 -26.33
N GLU A 9 4.39 2.93 -27.06
CA GLU A 9 4.75 4.23 -27.63
C GLU A 9 3.68 4.74 -28.60
N MET A 10 3.22 3.90 -29.53
CA MET A 10 2.16 4.27 -30.49
C MET A 10 0.85 4.63 -29.77
N PHE A 11 0.52 3.95 -28.69
CA PHE A 11 -0.64 4.28 -27.89
C PHE A 11 -0.48 5.65 -27.20
N LEU A 12 0.60 5.87 -26.46
CA LEU A 12 0.79 7.08 -25.68
C LEU A 12 1.00 8.32 -26.58
N ARG A 13 1.87 8.23 -27.58
CA ARG A 13 2.19 9.37 -28.45
C ARG A 13 1.26 9.51 -29.63
N GLY A 14 0.86 8.39 -30.25
CA GLY A 14 -0.03 8.41 -31.41
C GLY A 14 -1.50 8.59 -31.02
N LYS A 15 -2.06 7.65 -30.26
CA LYS A 15 -3.51 7.66 -29.93
C LYS A 15 -3.87 8.72 -28.89
N LEU A 16 -3.10 8.85 -27.79
CA LEU A 16 -3.36 9.85 -26.76
C LEU A 16 -2.77 11.22 -27.10
N GLY A 17 -1.99 11.35 -28.17
CA GLY A 17 -1.45 12.62 -28.63
C GLY A 17 -0.45 13.30 -27.67
N ILE A 18 0.17 12.52 -26.76
CA ILE A 18 1.10 13.08 -25.78
C ILE A 18 2.36 13.57 -26.51
N ALA A 19 2.62 14.88 -26.41
CA ALA A 19 3.70 15.54 -27.11
C ALA A 19 5.09 14.94 -26.83
N GLN A 20 6.10 15.32 -27.63
CA GLN A 20 7.50 14.96 -27.39
C GLN A 20 7.94 15.45 -26.00
N GLY A 21 8.62 14.58 -25.25
CA GLY A 21 9.06 14.83 -23.88
C GLY A 21 8.93 13.58 -23.01
N PRO A 22 9.39 13.63 -21.75
CA PRO A 22 9.28 12.52 -20.83
C PRO A 22 7.83 12.27 -20.44
N ILE A 23 7.44 10.99 -20.42
CA ILE A 23 6.15 10.52 -19.88
C ILE A 23 6.44 9.81 -18.57
N ALA A 24 5.97 10.37 -17.46
CA ALA A 24 6.22 9.82 -16.15
C ALA A 24 5.46 8.50 -15.92
N LEU A 25 5.99 7.62 -15.09
CA LEU A 25 5.32 6.40 -14.67
C LEU A 25 4.01 6.72 -13.92
N HIS A 26 4.09 7.60 -12.93
CA HIS A 26 2.96 8.12 -12.18
C HIS A 26 3.33 9.47 -11.52
N GLU A 27 2.51 10.47 -11.77
CA GLU A 27 2.66 11.82 -11.23
C GLU A 27 1.43 12.21 -10.42
N PRO A 28 1.60 13.00 -9.34
CA PRO A 28 0.47 13.61 -8.65
C PRO A 28 -0.20 14.65 -9.56
N TRP A 29 -1.51 14.74 -9.45
CA TRP A 29 -2.29 15.78 -10.12
C TRP A 29 -2.85 16.76 -9.11
N ILE A 30 -2.16 17.87 -8.92
CA ILE A 30 -2.57 18.93 -7.98
C ILE A 30 -3.57 19.83 -8.67
N THR A 31 -4.83 19.76 -8.25
CA THR A 31 -5.97 20.45 -8.85
C THR A 31 -7.06 20.76 -7.81
N GLY A 32 -8.19 21.28 -8.23
CA GLY A 32 -9.31 21.61 -7.34
C GLY A 32 -8.94 22.62 -6.27
N ASN A 33 -9.33 22.35 -5.04
CA ASN A 33 -9.17 23.26 -3.91
C ASN A 33 -7.77 23.25 -3.26
N ALA A 34 -6.78 22.54 -3.85
CA ALA A 34 -5.46 22.34 -3.24
C ALA A 34 -4.79 23.65 -2.83
N TRP A 35 -4.75 24.64 -3.74
CA TRP A 35 -4.16 25.94 -3.45
C TRP A 35 -4.90 26.70 -2.35
N ALA A 36 -6.25 26.71 -2.40
CA ALA A 36 -7.07 27.42 -1.44
C ALA A 36 -6.92 26.89 -0.01
N TYR A 37 -6.92 25.55 0.16
CA TYR A 37 -6.81 24.94 1.48
C TYR A 37 -5.39 25.05 2.07
N VAL A 38 -4.37 24.91 1.23
CA VAL A 38 -2.97 25.13 1.67
C VAL A 38 -2.76 26.60 2.05
N LYS A 39 -3.30 27.53 1.25
CA LYS A 39 -3.24 28.97 1.55
C LYS A 39 -3.93 29.30 2.88
N ASP A 40 -5.11 28.74 3.16
CA ASP A 40 -5.81 28.93 4.43
C ASP A 40 -4.96 28.52 5.64
N CYS A 41 -4.23 27.40 5.56
CA CYS A 41 -3.28 26.99 6.60
C CYS A 41 -2.18 28.04 6.83
N LEU A 42 -1.68 28.67 5.76
CA LEU A 42 -0.63 29.71 5.85
C LEU A 42 -1.17 31.01 6.39
N ASP A 43 -2.33 31.45 5.91
CA ASP A 43 -2.98 32.70 6.36
C ASP A 43 -3.37 32.65 7.84
N THR A 44 -3.79 31.49 8.33
CA THR A 44 -4.20 31.27 9.73
C THR A 44 -3.07 30.83 10.64
N ALA A 45 -1.88 30.53 10.07
CA ALA A 45 -0.73 29.95 10.77
C ALA A 45 -1.00 28.57 11.42
N TRP A 46 -2.10 27.88 11.07
CA TRP A 46 -2.40 26.51 11.50
C TRP A 46 -1.71 25.48 10.61
N VAL A 47 -0.41 25.34 10.75
CA VAL A 47 0.42 24.50 9.86
C VAL A 47 0.79 23.14 10.44
N SER A 48 0.78 23.00 11.80
CA SER A 48 1.22 21.81 12.52
C SER A 48 0.06 20.82 12.76
N THR A 49 0.20 19.92 13.73
CA THR A 49 -0.63 18.72 13.92
C THR A 49 -2.02 18.96 14.54
N GLY A 50 -2.34 20.17 14.96
CA GLY A 50 -3.57 20.53 15.68
C GLY A 50 -4.67 21.19 14.84
N GLY A 51 -4.62 21.14 13.51
CA GLY A 51 -5.53 21.88 12.64
C GLY A 51 -6.78 21.14 12.22
N ALA A 52 -7.80 21.88 11.77
CA ALA A 52 -9.11 21.36 11.34
C ALA A 52 -9.03 20.42 10.13
N TYR A 53 -8.05 20.62 9.23
CA TYR A 53 -7.88 19.77 8.06
C TYR A 53 -7.45 18.34 8.43
N VAL A 54 -6.71 18.16 9.52
CA VAL A 54 -6.37 16.81 10.01
C VAL A 54 -7.62 16.02 10.36
N THR A 55 -8.51 16.62 11.16
CA THR A 55 -9.79 15.99 11.53
C THR A 55 -10.69 15.73 10.30
N ARG A 56 -10.74 16.69 9.38
CA ARG A 56 -11.50 16.56 8.13
C ARG A 56 -10.95 15.41 7.27
N LEU A 57 -9.65 15.33 7.09
CA LEU A 57 -9.00 14.26 6.32
C LEU A 57 -9.27 12.88 6.95
N GLU A 58 -9.15 12.78 8.30
CA GLU A 58 -9.49 11.55 9.03
C GLU A 58 -10.94 11.13 8.77
N SER A 59 -11.91 12.07 8.85
CA SER A 59 -13.32 11.79 8.56
C SER A 59 -13.52 11.33 7.11
N MET A 60 -12.96 12.05 6.13
CA MET A 60 -13.09 11.68 4.72
C MET A 60 -12.50 10.28 4.42
N CYS A 61 -11.37 9.93 5.02
CA CYS A 61 -10.78 8.60 4.86
C CYS A 61 -11.63 7.51 5.52
N ALA A 62 -12.19 7.78 6.71
CA ALA A 62 -13.09 6.86 7.40
C ALA A 62 -14.33 6.56 6.54
N ASP A 63 -14.94 7.60 5.96
CA ASP A 63 -16.11 7.47 5.08
C ASP A 63 -15.77 6.68 3.79
N ILE A 64 -14.66 7.02 3.12
CA ILE A 64 -14.23 6.35 1.88
C ILE A 64 -13.94 4.87 2.10
N CYS A 65 -13.29 4.54 3.22
CA CYS A 65 -12.91 3.17 3.56
C CYS A 65 -13.97 2.42 4.39
N ASN A 66 -15.11 3.06 4.69
CA ASN A 66 -16.21 2.50 5.46
C ASN A 66 -15.76 1.92 6.81
N VAL A 67 -15.01 2.70 7.58
CA VAL A 67 -14.54 2.36 8.92
C VAL A 67 -14.95 3.42 9.94
N ALA A 68 -15.01 3.05 11.21
CA ALA A 68 -15.43 3.96 12.30
C ALA A 68 -14.31 4.98 12.66
N PHE A 69 -13.04 4.61 12.49
CA PHE A 69 -11.91 5.44 12.96
C PHE A 69 -10.80 5.49 11.92
N ALA A 70 -10.27 6.70 11.75
CA ALA A 70 -9.06 6.96 11.00
C ALA A 70 -8.09 7.82 11.83
N VAL A 71 -6.79 7.53 11.76
CA VAL A 71 -5.73 8.25 12.49
C VAL A 71 -4.63 8.64 11.52
N ALA A 72 -4.52 9.94 11.25
CA ALA A 72 -3.54 10.48 10.30
C ALA A 72 -2.12 10.46 10.87
N THR A 73 -1.15 10.07 10.03
CA THR A 73 0.28 9.98 10.34
C THR A 73 1.14 10.63 9.27
N VAL A 74 2.43 10.84 9.56
CA VAL A 74 3.38 11.52 8.66
C VAL A 74 3.74 10.71 7.41
N ASN A 75 3.55 9.39 7.39
CA ASN A 75 3.70 8.52 6.22
C ASN A 75 3.10 7.13 6.47
N GLY A 76 2.97 6.32 5.39
CA GLY A 76 2.42 4.96 5.46
C GLY A 76 3.27 3.98 6.28
N THR A 77 4.59 4.12 6.27
CA THR A 77 5.50 3.26 7.05
C THR A 77 5.28 3.42 8.55
N THR A 78 5.13 4.67 9.03
CA THR A 78 4.82 4.94 10.43
C THR A 78 3.39 4.52 10.78
N ALA A 79 2.44 4.65 9.84
CA ALA A 79 1.08 4.12 10.00
C ALA A 79 1.09 2.61 10.26
N LEU A 80 1.79 1.84 9.41
CA LEU A 80 1.87 0.38 9.54
C LEU A 80 2.59 -0.03 10.84
N ARG A 81 3.72 0.60 11.15
CA ARG A 81 4.41 0.36 12.43
C ARG A 81 3.50 0.62 13.62
N ALA A 82 2.82 1.76 13.67
CA ALA A 82 1.96 2.13 14.79
C ALA A 82 0.73 1.20 14.90
N ALA A 83 0.15 0.75 13.79
CA ALA A 83 -0.93 -0.24 13.78
C ALA A 83 -0.45 -1.58 14.38
N LEU A 84 0.71 -2.07 13.96
CA LEU A 84 1.30 -3.30 14.50
C LEU A 84 1.62 -3.17 15.99
N GLN A 85 2.26 -2.09 16.43
CA GLN A 85 2.52 -1.82 17.86
C GLN A 85 1.23 -1.67 18.65
N GLY A 86 0.21 -1.03 18.09
CA GLY A 86 -1.12 -0.95 18.67
C GLY A 86 -1.78 -2.30 18.91
N LEU A 87 -1.47 -3.30 18.08
CA LEU A 87 -1.89 -4.71 18.23
C LEU A 87 -0.96 -5.51 19.16
N GLY A 88 0.07 -4.91 19.76
CA GLY A 88 1.00 -5.56 20.68
C GLY A 88 2.11 -6.35 19.98
N VAL A 89 2.42 -6.02 18.73
CA VAL A 89 3.58 -6.58 18.01
C VAL A 89 4.87 -5.89 18.49
N GLY A 90 5.88 -6.70 18.81
CA GLY A 90 7.15 -6.20 19.31
C GLY A 90 8.30 -7.22 19.26
N PRO A 91 9.37 -6.99 20.05
CA PRO A 91 10.49 -7.92 20.12
C PRO A 91 10.05 -9.34 20.56
N GLY A 92 10.59 -10.37 19.90
CA GLY A 92 10.19 -11.77 20.13
C GLY A 92 9.05 -12.26 19.24
N ASP A 93 8.52 -11.39 18.38
CA ASP A 93 7.45 -11.71 17.43
C ASP A 93 7.97 -11.92 16.02
N THR A 94 7.18 -12.65 15.22
CA THR A 94 7.27 -12.67 13.77
C THR A 94 5.93 -12.28 13.15
N VAL A 95 6.00 -11.57 12.03
CA VAL A 95 4.82 -11.11 11.28
C VAL A 95 4.94 -11.62 9.84
N LEU A 96 3.89 -12.31 9.37
CA LEU A 96 3.82 -12.77 7.99
C LEU A 96 3.59 -11.57 7.06
N CYS A 97 4.41 -11.44 6.02
CA CYS A 97 4.27 -10.39 5.01
C CYS A 97 4.68 -10.93 3.62
N PRO A 98 4.19 -10.35 2.51
CA PRO A 98 4.57 -10.82 1.18
C PRO A 98 6.04 -10.56 0.88
N ALA A 99 6.67 -11.47 0.11
CA ALA A 99 8.02 -11.26 -0.41
C ALA A 99 8.04 -10.20 -1.53
N LEU A 100 6.97 -10.15 -2.33
CA LEU A 100 6.73 -9.14 -3.37
C LEU A 100 5.92 -7.99 -2.77
N THR A 101 6.62 -6.97 -2.28
CA THR A 101 6.05 -5.73 -1.72
C THR A 101 7.07 -4.62 -1.79
N PHE A 102 6.63 -3.39 -1.52
CA PHE A 102 7.56 -2.29 -1.26
C PHE A 102 8.26 -2.50 0.08
N VAL A 103 9.53 -2.11 0.16
CA VAL A 103 10.38 -2.35 1.34
C VAL A 103 9.81 -1.81 2.66
N ALA A 104 8.94 -0.80 2.59
CA ALA A 104 8.32 -0.19 3.76
C ALA A 104 7.50 -1.17 4.61
N THR A 105 6.85 -2.18 3.98
CA THR A 105 6.09 -3.22 4.69
C THR A 105 6.99 -3.99 5.67
N ALA A 106 8.12 -4.52 5.19
CA ALA A 106 9.07 -5.24 6.03
C ALA A 106 9.78 -4.31 7.03
N ASN A 107 10.14 -3.09 6.60
CA ASN A 107 10.77 -2.09 7.48
C ASN A 107 9.85 -1.73 8.65
N ALA A 108 8.54 -1.55 8.41
CA ALA A 108 7.58 -1.25 9.48
C ALA A 108 7.52 -2.38 10.53
N ILE A 109 7.59 -3.65 10.10
CA ILE A 109 7.67 -4.80 10.99
C ILE A 109 8.95 -4.72 11.85
N VAL A 110 10.10 -4.55 11.21
CA VAL A 110 11.40 -4.46 11.93
C VAL A 110 11.46 -3.27 12.89
N HIS A 111 10.83 -2.16 12.54
CA HIS A 111 10.74 -0.99 13.43
C HIS A 111 9.91 -1.24 14.69
N THR A 112 9.10 -2.31 14.76
CA THR A 112 8.47 -2.76 16.02
C THR A 112 9.40 -3.60 16.89
N GLY A 113 10.52 -4.07 16.37
CA GLY A 113 11.40 -5.07 16.96
C GLY A 113 11.05 -6.52 16.56
N ALA A 114 10.00 -6.73 15.77
CA ALA A 114 9.62 -8.04 15.24
C ALA A 114 10.42 -8.44 14.00
N VAL A 115 10.33 -9.71 13.62
CA VAL A 115 11.00 -10.30 12.46
C VAL A 115 9.97 -10.56 11.35
N PRO A 116 10.17 -10.10 10.09
CA PRO A 116 9.30 -10.47 9.00
C PRO A 116 9.47 -11.94 8.62
N LEU A 117 8.35 -12.65 8.36
CA LEU A 117 8.33 -13.96 7.73
C LEU A 117 7.74 -13.79 6.34
N PHE A 118 8.56 -14.01 5.31
CA PHE A 118 8.16 -13.76 3.93
C PHE A 118 7.33 -14.91 3.37
N VAL A 119 6.17 -14.55 2.82
CA VAL A 119 5.21 -15.47 2.19
C VAL A 119 5.23 -15.27 0.67
N ASP A 120 4.99 -16.34 -0.08
CA ASP A 120 4.92 -16.32 -1.54
C ASP A 120 3.70 -15.55 -2.02
N SER A 121 3.69 -15.23 -3.31
CA SER A 121 2.60 -14.52 -4.00
C SER A 121 1.73 -15.50 -4.77
N GLU A 122 0.51 -15.07 -5.10
CA GLU A 122 -0.33 -15.71 -6.10
C GLU A 122 -0.35 -14.92 -7.43
N LEU A 123 -0.57 -15.62 -8.54
CA LEU A 123 -0.52 -14.99 -9.87
C LEU A 123 -1.70 -14.04 -10.12
N GLY A 124 -2.87 -14.32 -9.54
CA GLY A 124 -4.10 -13.60 -9.84
C GLY A 124 -4.10 -12.17 -9.34
N THR A 125 -3.66 -11.95 -8.11
CA THR A 125 -3.62 -10.63 -7.46
C THR A 125 -2.22 -10.04 -7.37
N LEU A 126 -1.17 -10.83 -7.61
CA LEU A 126 0.25 -10.55 -7.33
C LEU A 126 0.57 -10.45 -5.83
N GLY A 127 -0.46 -10.43 -4.99
CA GLY A 127 -0.34 -10.27 -3.54
C GLY A 127 0.01 -11.56 -2.83
N MET A 128 -0.06 -11.53 -1.49
CA MET A 128 0.20 -12.68 -0.63
C MET A 128 -0.75 -13.84 -0.95
N ASP A 129 -0.19 -15.04 -1.14
CA ASP A 129 -0.95 -16.26 -1.37
C ASP A 129 -1.55 -16.78 -0.04
N PRO A 130 -2.89 -16.83 0.09
CA PRO A 130 -3.56 -17.35 1.29
C PRO A 130 -3.23 -18.82 1.57
N GLU A 131 -2.99 -19.64 0.54
CA GLU A 131 -2.64 -21.05 0.71
C GLU A 131 -1.20 -21.19 1.24
N ALA A 132 -0.28 -20.33 0.80
CA ALA A 132 1.06 -20.28 1.38
C ALA A 132 1.04 -19.82 2.85
N VAL A 133 0.12 -18.93 3.23
CA VAL A 133 -0.12 -18.58 4.65
C VAL A 133 -0.64 -19.79 5.42
N SER A 134 -1.67 -20.48 4.89
CA SER A 134 -2.23 -21.68 5.47
C SER A 134 -1.17 -22.77 5.68
N ASP A 135 -0.30 -23.00 4.69
CA ASP A 135 0.80 -23.96 4.79
C ASP A 135 1.81 -23.59 5.90
N VAL A 136 2.19 -22.32 5.98
CA VAL A 136 3.07 -21.85 7.08
C VAL A 136 2.43 -22.08 8.44
N LEU A 137 1.17 -21.70 8.61
CA LEU A 137 0.50 -21.79 9.92
C LEU A 137 0.26 -23.25 10.33
N SER A 138 -0.09 -24.14 9.40
CA SER A 138 -0.42 -25.53 9.69
C SER A 138 0.81 -26.44 9.79
N SER A 139 1.85 -26.21 8.95
CA SER A 139 3.00 -27.13 8.85
C SER A 139 4.28 -26.60 9.52
N ARG A 140 4.40 -25.29 9.75
CA ARG A 140 5.62 -24.66 10.28
C ARG A 140 5.42 -23.91 11.59
N CYS A 141 4.20 -23.91 12.11
CA CYS A 141 3.87 -23.30 13.40
C CYS A 141 3.24 -24.34 14.33
N ASN A 142 3.39 -24.13 15.63
CA ASN A 142 2.77 -24.95 16.67
C ASN A 142 2.33 -24.08 17.84
N PHE A 143 1.34 -24.57 18.58
CA PHE A 143 0.98 -23.94 19.85
C PHE A 143 1.90 -24.45 20.96
N ALA A 144 2.55 -23.52 21.65
CA ALA A 144 3.32 -23.77 22.86
C ALA A 144 2.83 -22.81 23.95
N ASP A 145 2.38 -23.35 25.07
CA ASP A 145 1.80 -22.57 26.20
C ASP A 145 0.64 -21.65 25.76
N GLY A 146 -0.20 -22.10 24.83
CA GLY A 146 -1.33 -21.33 24.29
C GLY A 146 -0.93 -20.25 23.30
N VAL A 147 0.35 -20.14 22.92
CA VAL A 147 0.86 -19.13 21.97
C VAL A 147 1.29 -19.80 20.68
N LEU A 148 0.80 -19.29 19.55
CA LEU A 148 1.23 -19.75 18.22
C LEU A 148 2.68 -19.30 17.95
N ARG A 149 3.57 -20.27 17.67
CA ARG A 149 4.99 -20.00 17.43
C ARG A 149 5.46 -20.62 16.13
N HIS A 150 6.31 -19.92 15.42
CA HIS A 150 7.04 -20.46 14.27
C HIS A 150 8.11 -21.46 14.76
N ALA A 151 7.97 -22.74 14.37
CA ALA A 151 8.74 -23.84 14.94
C ALA A 151 10.26 -23.68 14.82
N ALA A 152 10.74 -23.17 13.67
CA ALA A 152 12.17 -23.04 13.41
C ALA A 152 12.84 -21.88 14.18
N THR A 153 12.09 -20.81 14.53
CA THR A 153 12.65 -19.62 15.20
C THR A 153 12.22 -19.47 16.65
N GLY A 154 11.17 -20.19 17.07
CA GLY A 154 10.53 -20.02 18.38
C GLY A 154 9.77 -18.70 18.57
N LEU A 155 9.78 -17.80 17.59
CA LEU A 155 9.12 -16.50 17.66
C LEU A 155 7.59 -16.65 17.66
N ARG A 156 6.87 -15.81 18.42
CA ARG A 156 5.41 -15.76 18.39
C ARG A 156 4.96 -15.22 17.03
N VAL A 157 4.04 -15.92 16.37
CA VAL A 157 3.35 -15.39 15.19
C VAL A 157 2.30 -14.38 15.68
N ALA A 158 2.50 -13.11 15.40
CA ALA A 158 1.73 -12.03 16.03
C ALA A 158 0.71 -11.34 15.11
N ALA A 159 0.94 -11.33 13.80
CA ALA A 159 0.04 -10.72 12.83
C ALA A 159 0.37 -11.20 11.40
N VAL A 160 -0.56 -10.91 10.48
CA VAL A 160 -0.38 -11.05 9.03
C VAL A 160 -0.59 -9.70 8.36
N VAL A 161 0.30 -9.33 7.45
CA VAL A 161 0.26 -8.05 6.71
C VAL A 161 0.20 -8.34 5.21
N PRO A 162 -1.00 -8.55 4.62
CA PRO A 162 -1.14 -8.58 3.17
C PRO A 162 -0.95 -7.17 2.59
N MET A 163 -0.41 -7.09 1.37
CA MET A 163 -0.27 -5.84 0.61
C MET A 163 -1.02 -5.97 -0.71
N HIS A 164 -1.81 -4.95 -1.05
CA HIS A 164 -2.57 -4.87 -2.29
C HIS A 164 -1.69 -4.31 -3.41
N VAL A 165 -0.93 -5.19 -4.08
CA VAL A 165 0.11 -4.84 -5.05
C VAL A 165 -0.45 -4.05 -6.23
N PHE A 166 0.09 -2.87 -6.48
CA PHE A 166 -0.32 -1.93 -7.54
C PHE A 166 -1.79 -1.51 -7.49
N GLY A 167 -2.45 -1.72 -6.34
CA GLY A 167 -3.86 -1.46 -6.15
C GLY A 167 -4.78 -2.66 -6.42
N ASN A 168 -4.22 -3.84 -6.73
CA ASN A 168 -5.01 -5.06 -6.91
C ASN A 168 -5.31 -5.70 -5.54
N PRO A 169 -6.60 -5.88 -5.18
CA PRO A 169 -6.95 -6.50 -3.91
C PRO A 169 -6.49 -7.95 -3.82
N VAL A 170 -5.91 -8.32 -2.68
CA VAL A 170 -5.61 -9.72 -2.31
C VAL A 170 -6.93 -10.49 -2.11
N ASP A 171 -6.92 -11.82 -2.21
CA ASP A 171 -8.06 -12.65 -1.79
C ASP A 171 -8.25 -12.58 -0.27
N MET A 172 -9.02 -11.57 0.15
CA MET A 172 -9.22 -11.27 1.57
C MET A 172 -10.11 -12.30 2.26
N ASP A 173 -11.11 -12.87 1.59
CA ASP A 173 -12.01 -13.85 2.23
C ASP A 173 -11.22 -15.08 2.69
N ARG A 174 -10.42 -15.63 1.79
CA ARG A 174 -9.61 -16.81 2.10
C ARG A 174 -8.55 -16.50 3.15
N LEU A 175 -7.93 -15.33 3.07
CA LEU A 175 -6.93 -14.91 4.04
C LEU A 175 -7.53 -14.70 5.44
N LEU A 176 -8.71 -14.07 5.52
CA LEU A 176 -9.45 -13.88 6.76
C LEU A 176 -9.86 -15.22 7.38
N GLU A 177 -10.36 -16.18 6.56
CA GLU A 177 -10.70 -17.53 7.01
C GLU A 177 -9.48 -18.24 7.60
N VAL A 178 -8.35 -18.24 6.89
CA VAL A 178 -7.11 -18.89 7.34
C VAL A 178 -6.62 -18.27 8.66
N CYS A 179 -6.58 -16.94 8.76
CA CYS A 179 -6.07 -16.26 9.95
C CYS A 179 -7.01 -16.40 11.15
N ALA A 180 -8.34 -16.44 10.94
CA ALA A 180 -9.33 -16.62 12.00
C ALA A 180 -9.18 -17.97 12.71
N ALA A 181 -8.77 -19.04 12.00
CA ALA A 181 -8.53 -20.35 12.60
C ALA A 181 -7.39 -20.35 13.65
N TYR A 182 -6.54 -19.32 13.65
CA TYR A 182 -5.40 -19.16 14.57
C TYR A 182 -5.50 -17.91 15.44
N ASP A 183 -6.63 -17.21 15.43
CA ASP A 183 -6.85 -15.92 16.13
C ASP A 183 -5.78 -14.86 15.79
N LEU A 184 -5.34 -14.84 14.53
CA LEU A 184 -4.31 -13.92 14.05
C LEU A 184 -4.94 -12.65 13.47
N PRO A 185 -4.57 -11.46 13.99
CA PRO A 185 -5.00 -10.21 13.40
C PRO A 185 -4.33 -9.97 12.04
N ILE A 186 -5.12 -9.39 11.11
CA ILE A 186 -4.64 -8.92 9.82
C ILE A 186 -4.56 -7.39 9.86
N VAL A 187 -3.46 -6.84 9.33
CA VAL A 187 -3.29 -5.42 9.02
C VAL A 187 -3.10 -5.26 7.52
N GLU A 188 -4.11 -4.70 6.84
CA GLU A 188 -4.02 -4.45 5.40
C GLU A 188 -2.98 -3.36 5.09
N ASP A 189 -1.96 -3.67 4.33
CA ASP A 189 -1.14 -2.65 3.67
C ASP A 189 -1.85 -2.21 2.38
N ALA A 190 -2.76 -1.24 2.53
CA ALA A 190 -3.49 -0.62 1.44
C ALA A 190 -2.84 0.67 0.95
N ALA A 191 -1.50 0.83 1.14
CA ALA A 191 -0.73 2.00 0.71
C ALA A 191 -0.86 2.31 -0.79
N GLU A 192 -1.29 1.35 -1.58
CA GLU A 192 -1.47 1.45 -3.03
C GLU A 192 -2.94 1.28 -3.47
N ALA A 193 -3.86 1.05 -2.51
CA ALA A 193 -5.20 0.57 -2.81
C ALA A 193 -6.34 1.53 -2.39
N LEU A 194 -6.05 2.82 -2.10
CA LEU A 194 -7.11 3.80 -1.85
C LEU A 194 -8.07 3.86 -3.05
N GLY A 195 -9.36 3.57 -2.80
CA GLY A 195 -10.40 3.50 -3.83
C GLY A 195 -10.52 2.15 -4.54
N SER A 196 -9.63 1.17 -4.25
CA SER A 196 -9.82 -0.22 -4.64
C SER A 196 -10.89 -0.88 -3.76
N ARG A 197 -11.56 -1.91 -4.32
CA ARG A 197 -12.61 -2.65 -3.64
C ARG A 197 -12.41 -4.16 -3.81
N TYR A 198 -12.69 -4.91 -2.78
CA TYR A 198 -12.79 -6.36 -2.80
C TYR A 198 -14.25 -6.75 -2.56
N LYS A 199 -14.88 -7.43 -3.53
CA LYS A 199 -16.32 -7.78 -3.49
C LYS A 199 -17.24 -6.59 -3.11
N GLY A 200 -16.88 -5.40 -3.59
CA GLY A 200 -17.62 -4.16 -3.33
C GLY A 200 -17.26 -3.44 -2.03
N PHE A 201 -16.47 -4.03 -1.14
CA PHE A 201 -16.01 -3.39 0.11
C PHE A 201 -14.67 -2.70 -0.10
N PRO A 202 -14.45 -1.48 0.44
CA PRO A 202 -13.20 -0.75 0.27
C PRO A 202 -12.00 -1.45 0.90
N CYS A 203 -10.87 -1.52 0.18
CA CYS A 203 -9.59 -1.95 0.75
C CYS A 203 -9.12 -0.99 1.85
N GLY A 204 -8.44 -1.52 2.85
CA GLY A 204 -8.04 -0.82 4.08
C GLY A 204 -9.08 -0.85 5.18
N GLY A 205 -10.32 -1.32 4.89
CA GLY A 205 -11.40 -1.48 5.87
C GLY A 205 -11.88 -2.92 6.06
N LEU A 206 -11.22 -3.90 5.46
CA LEU A 206 -11.66 -5.30 5.42
C LEU A 206 -11.19 -6.13 6.62
N ALA A 207 -10.14 -5.68 7.32
CA ALA A 207 -9.48 -6.43 8.38
C ALA A 207 -9.50 -5.69 9.73
N LYS A 208 -8.75 -6.17 10.72
CA LYS A 208 -8.64 -5.58 12.07
C LYS A 208 -8.13 -4.14 12.02
N ALA A 209 -7.19 -3.87 11.12
CA ALA A 209 -6.71 -2.53 10.77
C ALA A 209 -6.27 -2.50 9.30
N GLY A 210 -6.21 -1.30 8.73
CA GLY A 210 -5.59 -1.04 7.45
C GLY A 210 -4.77 0.23 7.48
N ILE A 211 -3.87 0.39 6.49
CA ILE A 211 -3.12 1.63 6.36
C ILE A 211 -3.21 2.18 4.93
N LEU A 212 -3.19 3.49 4.81
CA LEU A 212 -3.04 4.20 3.54
C LEU A 212 -1.71 4.96 3.50
N SER A 213 -1.25 5.25 2.30
CA SER A 213 -0.12 6.14 2.05
C SER A 213 -0.54 7.28 1.13
N PHE A 214 -0.10 8.48 1.48
CA PHE A 214 -0.27 9.70 0.68
C PHE A 214 1.08 10.26 0.23
N ASN A 215 2.04 9.38 -0.04
CA ASN A 215 3.32 9.79 -0.62
C ASN A 215 3.12 10.47 -1.98
N GLY A 216 4.14 11.24 -2.44
CA GLY A 216 4.06 12.05 -3.65
C GLY A 216 3.60 11.33 -4.92
N ASN A 217 3.86 10.02 -5.03
CA ASN A 217 3.50 9.20 -6.17
C ASN A 217 2.24 8.34 -5.99
N LYS A 218 1.47 8.51 -4.91
CA LYS A 218 0.22 7.76 -4.71
C LYS A 218 -0.95 8.40 -5.47
N ILE A 219 -2.06 7.67 -5.56
CA ILE A 219 -3.26 8.15 -6.28
C ILE A 219 -3.80 9.49 -5.72
N VAL A 220 -3.66 9.65 -4.41
CA VAL A 220 -3.88 10.88 -3.64
C VAL A 220 -2.61 11.18 -2.88
N THR A 221 -2.14 12.42 -2.93
CA THR A 221 -0.94 12.84 -2.23
C THR A 221 -1.19 13.96 -1.24
N THR A 222 -0.43 13.94 -0.14
CA THR A 222 -0.27 15.05 0.79
C THR A 222 1.17 15.59 0.79
N GLY A 223 1.96 15.22 -0.26
CA GLY A 223 3.41 15.40 -0.27
C GLY A 223 4.13 14.32 0.54
N GLY A 224 3.65 14.05 1.72
CA GLY A 224 3.99 12.93 2.60
C GLY A 224 2.89 12.77 3.64
N GLY A 225 2.42 11.54 3.86
CA GLY A 225 1.33 11.24 4.77
C GLY A 225 0.95 9.77 4.78
N GLY A 226 0.23 9.37 5.80
CA GLY A 226 -0.36 8.05 5.96
C GLY A 226 -1.63 8.13 6.80
N MET A 227 -2.38 7.03 6.84
CA MET A 227 -3.58 6.89 7.63
C MET A 227 -3.65 5.49 8.21
N ILE A 228 -4.04 5.36 9.47
CA ILE A 228 -4.43 4.09 10.09
C ILE A 228 -5.95 4.06 10.10
N LEU A 229 -6.53 2.94 9.69
CA LEU A 229 -7.96 2.70 9.55
C LEU A 229 -8.35 1.53 10.45
N THR A 230 -9.45 1.65 11.20
CA THR A 230 -9.96 0.53 12.02
C THR A 230 -11.39 0.76 12.47
N ASN A 231 -12.10 -0.34 12.80
CA ASN A 231 -13.39 -0.31 13.49
C ASN A 231 -13.26 -0.52 15.02
N ASP A 232 -12.04 -0.74 15.50
CA ASP A 232 -11.73 -0.97 16.91
C ASP A 232 -11.39 0.35 17.61
N ALA A 233 -12.26 0.80 18.51
CA ALA A 233 -12.10 2.06 19.24
C ALA A 233 -10.86 2.05 20.16
N GLU A 234 -10.54 0.91 20.77
CA GLU A 234 -9.36 0.79 21.66
C GLU A 234 -8.06 0.87 20.84
N LEU A 235 -8.03 0.19 19.68
CA LEU A 235 -6.90 0.28 18.77
C LEU A 235 -6.72 1.72 18.26
N ALA A 236 -7.81 2.37 17.82
CA ALA A 236 -7.77 3.77 17.38
C ALA A 236 -7.23 4.72 18.45
N HIS A 237 -7.71 4.54 19.71
CA HIS A 237 -7.21 5.31 20.83
C HIS A 237 -5.71 5.05 21.08
N ARG A 238 -5.29 3.78 21.10
CA ARG A 238 -3.90 3.37 21.36
C ARG A 238 -2.94 3.90 20.30
N VAL A 239 -3.27 3.77 19.00
CA VAL A 239 -2.41 4.26 17.91
C VAL A 239 -2.35 5.78 17.89
N ARG A 240 -3.46 6.48 18.21
CA ARG A 240 -3.45 7.94 18.36
C ARG A 240 -2.56 8.38 19.50
N HIS A 241 -2.63 7.71 20.64
CA HIS A 241 -1.78 7.96 21.79
C HIS A 241 -0.29 7.76 21.46
N LEU A 242 0.06 6.59 20.88
CA LEU A 242 1.44 6.30 20.47
C LEU A 242 2.00 7.33 19.49
N THR A 243 1.21 7.76 18.51
CA THR A 243 1.64 8.70 17.46
C THR A 243 1.65 10.16 17.91
N THR A 244 1.12 10.47 19.10
CA THR A 244 1.10 11.79 19.72
C THR A 244 2.01 11.83 20.93
N THR A 245 3.21 11.25 20.82
CA THR A 245 4.26 11.19 21.87
C THR A 245 3.83 10.49 23.16
N ALA A 246 2.73 9.75 23.18
CA ALA A 246 2.13 9.12 24.36
C ALA A 246 1.93 10.11 25.52
N ARG A 247 1.51 11.33 25.21
CA ARG A 247 1.26 12.37 26.18
C ARG A 247 0.01 12.08 26.99
N VAL A 248 0.13 12.17 28.31
CA VAL A 248 -0.95 12.16 29.29
C VAL A 248 -1.04 13.53 30.00
N GLY A 249 -2.10 13.71 30.76
CA GLY A 249 -2.31 14.95 31.51
C GLY A 249 -3.23 15.93 30.79
N LYS A 250 -3.57 17.02 31.47
CA LYS A 250 -4.52 18.05 31.00
C LYS A 250 -3.85 19.43 31.03
N GLY A 251 -4.27 20.25 30.07
CA GLY A 251 -3.83 21.65 30.02
C GLY A 251 -2.32 21.78 29.74
N TRP A 252 -1.61 22.39 30.67
CA TRP A 252 -0.18 22.73 30.58
C TRP A 252 0.77 21.61 31.05
N THR A 253 0.28 20.44 31.49
CA THR A 253 1.15 19.32 31.89
C THR A 253 1.64 18.55 30.67
N PHE A 254 2.92 18.15 30.71
CA PHE A 254 3.60 17.43 29.64
C PHE A 254 4.14 16.10 30.16
N ASP A 255 3.24 15.30 30.77
CA ASP A 255 3.58 13.98 31.25
C ASP A 255 3.42 12.95 30.10
N HIS A 256 4.23 11.90 30.12
CA HIS A 256 4.24 10.82 29.15
C HIS A 256 4.27 9.49 29.90
N ASP A 257 3.41 8.55 29.56
CA ASP A 257 3.27 7.28 30.27
C ASP A 257 4.02 6.11 29.62
N GLN A 258 4.49 6.31 28.39
CA GLN A 258 5.27 5.32 27.66
C GLN A 258 6.11 6.01 26.56
N VAL A 259 6.98 5.21 25.90
CA VAL A 259 7.69 5.68 24.71
C VAL A 259 6.69 5.83 23.57
N GLY A 260 6.49 7.05 23.09
CA GLY A 260 5.64 7.39 21.97
C GLY A 260 6.45 8.07 20.85
N TYR A 261 5.75 8.44 19.78
CA TYR A 261 6.35 8.99 18.57
C TYR A 261 5.70 10.32 18.20
N ASN A 262 6.45 11.22 17.59
CA ASN A 262 5.92 12.45 17.00
C ASN A 262 5.57 12.20 15.52
N ASP A 263 4.54 11.39 15.30
CA ASP A 263 4.18 10.87 13.97
C ASP A 263 2.84 11.41 13.45
N ARG A 264 2.27 12.44 14.07
CA ARG A 264 1.01 13.03 13.60
C ARG A 264 1.23 13.83 12.32
N MET A 265 0.27 13.72 11.39
CA MET A 265 0.29 14.49 10.14
C MET A 265 0.15 15.99 10.40
N PRO A 266 0.98 16.85 9.77
CA PRO A 266 0.79 18.31 9.81
C PRO A 266 -0.49 18.74 9.09
N ASN A 267 -1.13 19.81 9.57
CA ASN A 267 -2.37 20.36 8.99
C ASN A 267 -2.20 20.82 7.53
N LEU A 268 -1.01 21.33 7.20
CA LEU A 268 -0.67 21.73 5.84
C LEU A 268 -0.76 20.55 4.86
N ASN A 269 -0.23 19.38 5.24
CA ASN A 269 -0.32 18.16 4.45
C ASN A 269 -1.78 17.66 4.38
N ALA A 270 -2.50 17.71 5.50
CA ALA A 270 -3.90 17.31 5.56
C ALA A 270 -4.79 18.18 4.67
N ALA A 271 -4.53 19.49 4.59
CA ALA A 271 -5.25 20.42 3.71
C ALA A 271 -5.11 20.02 2.24
N LEU A 272 -3.89 19.72 1.79
CA LEU A 272 -3.67 19.18 0.46
C LEU A 272 -4.42 17.85 0.27
N GLY A 273 -4.38 16.96 1.26
CA GLY A 273 -5.07 15.67 1.24
C GLY A 273 -6.58 15.81 1.09
N CYS A 274 -7.22 16.73 1.80
CA CYS A 274 -8.66 17.00 1.67
C CYS A 274 -9.01 17.37 0.23
N ALA A 275 -8.27 18.30 -0.38
CA ALA A 275 -8.50 18.72 -1.76
C ALA A 275 -8.29 17.58 -2.76
N GLN A 276 -7.27 16.73 -2.52
CA GLN A 276 -7.00 15.56 -3.35
C GLN A 276 -8.08 14.48 -3.23
N LEU A 277 -8.64 14.26 -2.03
CA LEU A 277 -9.75 13.31 -1.82
C LEU A 277 -11.05 13.79 -2.48
N GLU A 278 -11.29 15.07 -2.58
CA GLU A 278 -12.42 15.64 -3.33
C GLU A 278 -12.35 15.27 -4.82
N GLU A 279 -11.14 15.16 -5.38
CA GLU A 279 -10.89 14.78 -6.78
C GLU A 279 -10.78 13.25 -6.98
N LEU A 280 -10.72 12.44 -5.93
CA LEU A 280 -10.52 11.00 -6.02
C LEU A 280 -11.50 10.28 -6.96
N PRO A 281 -12.83 10.58 -6.96
CA PRO A 281 -13.76 9.93 -7.88
C PRO A 281 -13.38 10.16 -9.36
N ARG A 282 -12.94 11.37 -9.69
CA ARG A 282 -12.48 11.72 -11.04
C ARG A 282 -11.19 11.00 -11.39
N PHE A 283 -10.23 10.95 -10.47
CA PHE A 283 -8.97 10.22 -10.69
C PHE A 283 -9.22 8.74 -10.92
N LEU A 284 -10.07 8.10 -10.11
CA LEU A 284 -10.43 6.70 -10.27
C LEU A 284 -11.07 6.41 -11.64
N ALA A 285 -12.01 7.27 -12.07
CA ALA A 285 -12.67 7.11 -13.38
C ALA A 285 -11.65 7.14 -14.53
N LEU A 286 -10.75 8.13 -14.53
CA LEU A 286 -9.71 8.26 -15.57
C LEU A 286 -8.72 7.09 -15.53
N LYS A 287 -8.26 6.69 -14.34
CA LYS A 287 -7.29 5.60 -14.20
C LYS A 287 -7.87 4.26 -14.62
N ARG A 288 -9.11 3.96 -14.25
CA ARG A 288 -9.82 2.74 -14.68
C ARG A 288 -10.06 2.72 -16.18
N ASN A 289 -10.39 3.88 -16.77
CA ASN A 289 -10.50 4.00 -18.24
C ASN A 289 -9.14 3.73 -18.91
N LEU A 290 -8.05 4.31 -18.40
CA LEU A 290 -6.70 4.05 -18.92
C LEU A 290 -6.34 2.55 -18.81
N ALA A 291 -6.61 1.93 -17.65
CA ALA A 291 -6.38 0.52 -17.43
C ALA A 291 -7.18 -0.36 -18.41
N GLN A 292 -8.44 -0.01 -18.69
CA GLN A 292 -9.25 -0.72 -19.68
C GLN A 292 -8.66 -0.59 -21.09
N GLN A 293 -8.21 0.60 -21.49
CA GLN A 293 -7.56 0.80 -22.79
C GLN A 293 -6.27 -0.01 -22.91
N TYR A 294 -5.46 -0.10 -21.84
CA TYR A 294 -4.29 -0.98 -21.81
C TYR A 294 -4.67 -2.46 -21.87
N ALA A 295 -5.72 -2.85 -21.16
CA ALA A 295 -6.23 -4.23 -21.20
C ALA A 295 -6.69 -4.66 -22.60
N ASP A 296 -7.33 -3.75 -23.34
CA ASP A 296 -7.74 -3.99 -24.74
C ASP A 296 -6.53 -4.03 -25.68
N LEU A 297 -5.52 -3.22 -25.41
CA LEU A 297 -4.32 -3.10 -26.23
C LEU A 297 -3.36 -4.30 -26.07
N PHE A 298 -3.13 -4.73 -24.82
CA PHE A 298 -2.12 -5.75 -24.49
C PHE A 298 -2.68 -7.15 -24.26
N GLY A 299 -4.01 -7.29 -24.15
CA GLY A 299 -4.68 -8.58 -24.02
C GLY A 299 -4.20 -9.40 -22.81
N SER A 300 -3.68 -10.59 -23.06
CA SER A 300 -3.32 -11.56 -22.01
C SER A 300 -2.07 -11.19 -21.21
N ILE A 301 -1.23 -10.31 -21.69
CA ILE A 301 -0.04 -9.87 -20.93
C ILE A 301 -0.35 -8.70 -19.97
N PHE A 302 -1.55 -8.10 -20.06
CA PHE A 302 -1.96 -7.07 -19.12
C PHE A 302 -2.43 -7.69 -17.79
N VAL A 303 -1.88 -7.21 -16.67
CA VAL A 303 -2.26 -7.67 -15.32
C VAL A 303 -3.60 -7.06 -14.92
N ARG A 304 -4.65 -7.87 -14.85
CA ARG A 304 -6.03 -7.42 -14.56
C ARG A 304 -6.42 -7.48 -13.08
N GLY A 305 -5.64 -8.19 -12.25
CA GLY A 305 -6.06 -8.57 -10.91
C GLY A 305 -7.11 -9.69 -10.91
N SER A 306 -7.68 -9.99 -9.75
CA SER A 306 -8.73 -11.02 -9.62
C SER A 306 -10.11 -10.47 -9.99
N ASN A 307 -11.03 -11.37 -10.40
CA ASN A 307 -12.43 -11.00 -10.69
C ASN A 307 -13.23 -10.55 -9.45
N ALA A 308 -12.73 -10.85 -8.25
CA ALA A 308 -13.32 -10.41 -6.98
C ALA A 308 -12.90 -8.98 -6.60
N GLY A 309 -11.87 -8.44 -7.26
CA GLY A 309 -11.28 -7.14 -6.98
C GLY A 309 -11.61 -6.11 -8.05
N GLU A 310 -11.85 -4.87 -7.60
CA GLU A 310 -11.91 -3.67 -8.42
C GLU A 310 -10.70 -2.81 -8.07
N SER A 311 -9.67 -2.82 -8.93
CA SER A 311 -8.45 -2.05 -8.72
C SER A 311 -8.68 -0.54 -8.92
N ASN A 312 -7.97 0.29 -8.15
CA ASN A 312 -7.82 1.71 -8.41
C ASN A 312 -6.87 2.01 -9.59
N ALA A 313 -6.21 0.97 -10.12
CA ALA A 313 -5.19 1.06 -11.16
C ALA A 313 -4.07 2.08 -10.80
N TRP A 314 -3.59 2.04 -9.53
CA TRP A 314 -2.50 2.94 -9.11
C TRP A 314 -1.30 2.80 -10.05
N LEU A 315 -0.84 1.59 -10.32
CA LEU A 315 0.06 1.30 -11.42
C LEU A 315 -0.52 0.19 -12.30
N ASN A 316 -0.47 0.40 -13.60
CA ASN A 316 -0.73 -0.64 -14.58
C ASN A 316 0.54 -1.46 -14.81
N ALA A 317 0.38 -2.76 -15.05
CA ALA A 317 1.49 -3.66 -15.23
C ALA A 317 1.27 -4.62 -16.41
N LEU A 318 2.38 -5.02 -17.04
CA LEU A 318 2.43 -6.10 -18.02
C LEU A 318 3.23 -7.25 -17.43
N LEU A 319 2.81 -8.49 -17.72
CA LEU A 319 3.55 -9.70 -17.42
C LEU A 319 4.13 -10.24 -18.73
N LEU A 320 5.41 -9.98 -18.94
CA LEU A 320 6.15 -10.38 -20.14
C LEU A 320 6.57 -11.86 -20.05
N ASN A 321 7.13 -12.42 -21.13
CA ASN A 321 7.41 -13.85 -21.17
C ASN A 321 8.57 -14.26 -20.25
N ASP A 322 9.62 -13.42 -20.18
CA ASP A 322 10.83 -13.68 -19.39
C ASP A 322 11.59 -12.39 -19.06
N ALA A 323 12.70 -12.52 -18.32
CA ALA A 323 13.55 -11.42 -17.91
C ALA A 323 14.22 -10.70 -19.10
N THR A 324 14.51 -11.41 -20.19
CA THR A 324 15.15 -10.84 -21.38
C THR A 324 14.20 -9.88 -22.09
N GLU A 325 12.95 -10.31 -22.30
CA GLU A 325 11.91 -9.46 -22.89
C GLU A 325 11.60 -8.26 -21.98
N ARG A 326 11.55 -8.47 -20.64
CA ARG A 326 11.39 -7.38 -19.68
C ARG A 326 12.49 -6.34 -19.78
N ASP A 327 13.75 -6.76 -19.80
CA ASP A 327 14.88 -5.85 -19.83
C ASP A 327 14.93 -5.07 -21.15
N SER A 328 14.70 -5.73 -22.30
CA SER A 328 14.58 -5.07 -23.60
C SER A 328 13.44 -4.05 -23.63
N PHE A 329 12.27 -4.40 -23.05
CA PHE A 329 11.14 -3.47 -22.95
C PHE A 329 11.48 -2.23 -22.12
N LEU A 330 12.16 -2.41 -20.98
CA LEU A 330 12.59 -1.30 -20.11
C LEU A 330 13.60 -0.40 -20.81
N GLU A 331 14.59 -0.97 -21.49
CA GLU A 331 15.60 -0.21 -22.25
C GLU A 331 14.94 0.60 -23.36
N ASP A 332 14.12 -0.03 -24.20
CA ASP A 332 13.44 0.60 -25.33
C ASP A 332 12.53 1.75 -24.93
N THR A 333 11.71 1.55 -23.89
CA THR A 333 10.76 2.57 -23.46
C THR A 333 11.43 3.73 -22.75
N ASN A 334 12.38 3.46 -21.84
CA ASN A 334 13.08 4.51 -21.11
C ASN A 334 14.01 5.33 -22.05
N ALA A 335 14.63 4.72 -23.07
CA ALA A 335 15.41 5.43 -24.10
C ALA A 335 14.56 6.44 -24.88
N LYS A 336 13.25 6.17 -25.02
CA LYS A 336 12.27 7.08 -25.68
C LYS A 336 11.62 8.06 -24.70
N GLY A 337 12.08 8.12 -23.46
CA GLY A 337 11.54 9.00 -22.42
C GLY A 337 10.19 8.54 -21.85
N ILE A 338 9.79 7.29 -22.10
CA ILE A 338 8.58 6.69 -21.50
C ILE A 338 9.05 5.95 -20.24
N GLN A 339 8.77 6.51 -19.07
CA GLN A 339 9.19 5.91 -17.80
C GLN A 339 8.44 4.62 -17.54
N THR A 340 9.16 3.51 -17.53
CA THR A 340 8.71 2.20 -17.11
C THR A 340 9.63 1.67 -16.02
N ARG A 341 9.14 0.77 -15.18
CA ARG A 341 9.92 0.18 -14.07
C ARG A 341 9.66 -1.31 -13.97
N PRO A 342 10.65 -2.12 -13.60
CA PRO A 342 10.39 -3.49 -13.17
C PRO A 342 9.62 -3.48 -11.84
N ALA A 343 9.06 -4.63 -11.45
CA ALA A 343 8.64 -4.82 -10.08
C ALA A 343 9.83 -4.66 -9.12
N TRP A 344 9.54 -4.45 -7.82
CA TRP A 344 10.60 -4.35 -6.82
C TRP A 344 11.40 -5.66 -6.74
N ARG A 345 12.68 -5.57 -6.43
CA ARG A 345 13.45 -6.74 -6.00
C ARG A 345 12.75 -7.38 -4.80
N LEU A 346 12.67 -8.73 -4.75
CA LEU A 346 12.09 -9.40 -3.59
C LEU A 346 12.75 -8.93 -2.31
N ILE A 347 11.92 -8.54 -1.34
CA ILE A 347 12.42 -8.02 -0.06
C ILE A 347 13.27 -9.07 0.65
N SER A 348 12.90 -10.35 0.55
CA SER A 348 13.66 -11.47 1.08
C SER A 348 15.09 -11.59 0.54
N ASP A 349 15.39 -10.99 -0.62
CA ASP A 349 16.71 -11.05 -1.26
C ASP A 349 17.55 -9.79 -1.00
N LEU A 350 17.03 -8.85 -0.22
CA LEU A 350 17.79 -7.69 0.23
C LEU A 350 18.74 -8.09 1.37
N PRO A 351 19.97 -7.53 1.43
CA PRO A 351 20.98 -7.94 2.41
C PRO A 351 20.51 -7.95 3.87
N MET A 352 19.69 -6.94 4.26
CA MET A 352 19.19 -6.83 5.62
C MET A 352 18.12 -7.87 5.99
N TYR A 353 17.57 -8.59 5.00
CA TYR A 353 16.54 -9.62 5.18
C TYR A 353 16.99 -11.02 4.74
N ALA A 354 18.24 -11.18 4.37
CA ALA A 354 18.77 -12.44 3.81
C ALA A 354 18.57 -13.65 4.74
N THR A 355 18.56 -13.44 6.06
CA THR A 355 18.38 -14.48 7.10
C THR A 355 16.95 -14.57 7.62
N ALA A 356 16.03 -13.73 7.16
CA ALA A 356 14.64 -13.76 7.61
C ALA A 356 13.94 -15.05 7.14
N PRO A 357 13.04 -15.62 7.95
CA PRO A 357 12.30 -16.83 7.60
C PRO A 357 11.39 -16.61 6.37
N ARG A 358 11.13 -17.72 5.64
CA ARG A 358 10.36 -17.72 4.38
C ARG A 358 9.38 -18.88 4.36
N SER A 359 8.25 -18.75 3.69
CA SER A 359 7.25 -19.81 3.49
C SER A 359 7.76 -20.99 2.63
N GLY A 360 8.83 -20.78 1.87
CA GLY A 360 9.42 -21.79 0.98
C GLY A 360 10.38 -21.15 0.00
N SER A 361 10.38 -21.64 -1.25
CA SER A 361 11.23 -21.13 -2.33
C SER A 361 10.83 -19.73 -2.84
N LEU A 362 9.61 -19.28 -2.55
CA LEU A 362 9.00 -18.06 -3.09
C LEU A 362 8.95 -18.08 -4.63
N ALA A 363 8.56 -19.23 -5.19
CA ALA A 363 8.71 -19.51 -6.61
C ALA A 363 7.84 -18.57 -7.48
N VAL A 364 6.60 -18.32 -7.05
CA VAL A 364 5.69 -17.42 -7.78
C VAL A 364 6.16 -15.98 -7.69
N ALA A 365 6.53 -15.51 -6.51
CA ALA A 365 7.07 -14.16 -6.34
C ALA A 365 8.35 -13.93 -7.17
N ARG A 366 9.23 -14.95 -7.29
CA ARG A 366 10.43 -14.89 -8.14
C ARG A 366 10.09 -14.78 -9.62
N ASP A 367 9.20 -15.64 -10.13
CA ASP A 367 8.74 -15.59 -11.52
C ASP A 367 8.12 -14.21 -11.83
N LEU A 368 7.29 -13.68 -10.93
CA LEU A 368 6.65 -12.38 -11.10
C LEU A 368 7.67 -11.23 -11.21
N VAL A 369 8.67 -11.14 -10.35
CA VAL A 369 9.64 -10.03 -10.40
C VAL A 369 10.56 -10.11 -11.62
N GLU A 370 10.74 -11.28 -12.19
CA GLU A 370 11.52 -11.46 -13.43
C GLU A 370 10.76 -10.97 -14.67
N ARG A 371 9.43 -10.86 -14.61
CA ARG A 371 8.57 -10.68 -15.79
C ARG A 371 7.73 -9.40 -15.77
N ILE A 372 7.45 -8.84 -14.58
CA ILE A 372 6.57 -7.68 -14.43
C ILE A 372 7.28 -6.40 -14.82
N VAL A 373 6.58 -5.56 -15.61
CA VAL A 373 6.91 -4.16 -15.84
C VAL A 373 5.71 -3.27 -15.52
N ASN A 374 5.94 -2.16 -14.83
CA ASN A 374 4.95 -1.10 -14.66
C ASN A 374 5.07 -0.10 -15.81
N ILE A 375 3.91 0.35 -16.30
CA ILE A 375 3.77 1.28 -17.42
C ILE A 375 3.07 2.58 -16.98
N PRO A 376 3.18 3.69 -17.72
CA PRO A 376 2.60 4.99 -17.36
C PRO A 376 1.14 4.89 -16.91
N SER A 377 0.84 5.46 -15.74
CA SER A 377 -0.44 5.24 -15.06
C SER A 377 -1.05 6.52 -14.45
N SER A 378 -0.55 7.70 -14.83
CA SER A 378 -1.06 8.98 -14.33
C SER A 378 -2.48 9.25 -14.84
N ALA A 379 -3.36 9.78 -13.97
CA ALA A 379 -4.74 10.11 -14.36
C ALA A 379 -4.80 11.18 -15.46
N GLN A 380 -3.85 12.13 -15.44
CA GLN A 380 -3.77 13.23 -16.42
C GLN A 380 -3.44 12.78 -17.85
N LEU A 381 -3.01 11.53 -18.07
CA LEU A 381 -2.80 11.01 -19.43
C LEU A 381 -4.09 11.03 -20.28
N LEU A 382 -5.26 10.98 -19.61
CA LEU A 382 -6.58 11.07 -20.24
C LEU A 382 -7.29 12.40 -19.98
N ALA A 383 -6.68 13.38 -19.33
CA ALA A 383 -7.34 14.62 -18.93
C ALA A 383 -7.63 15.58 -20.09
N GLY A 384 -7.02 15.41 -21.23
CA GLY A 384 -7.18 16.24 -22.42
C GLY A 384 -8.05 15.61 -23.51
N LEU A 385 -8.60 14.44 -23.24
CA LEU A 385 -9.52 13.70 -24.11
C LEU A 385 -10.95 13.82 -23.55
#